data_aebb57c4c29dfbda492ba48aeb1eadd7
#
_entry.id   aebb57c4c29dfbda492ba48aeb1eadd7
#
_cell.length_a   1.000
_cell.length_b   1.000
_cell.length_c   1.000
_cell.angle_alpha   90.00
_cell.angle_beta   90.00
_cell.angle_gamma   90.00
#
_symmetry.space_group_name_H-M   'P 1'
#
loop_
_entity.id
_entity.type
_entity.pdbx_description
1 polymer ?
#
loop_
_entity_poly.entity_id
_entity_poly.type
_entity_poly.pdbx_seq_one_letter_code
_entity_poly.pdbx_strand_id
1 'polypeptide(L)'
;EQYRVDGAVITAAGFGSRFVPLSFETPKGLLEVFGERMIERQIRQLHEAGITNITLIVGYLKEKFEYLIDKYNVKLFYNPEYTCKSTLATVYQGRELFYGKNMYLLVSDNWIRNNMFHTYECGSWYSSVYMEGDTSEWCVTANKKGKISSITIGGHDSWTLYGPAFLSKDFTETFFPLLESDYHRPGTEQCYWEHVLLNYIDKLDFY
;
A
#
# COMPACT_ATOMS: atom_id res chain seq x y z
N GLU A 1 14.27 10.52 -15.33
CA GLU A 1 13.06 11.37 -15.25
C GLU A 1 12.65 11.46 -13.79
N GLN A 2 12.12 12.61 -13.36
CA GLN A 2 11.66 12.81 -11.99
C GLN A 2 10.14 13.04 -11.99
N TYR A 3 9.45 12.35 -11.10
CA TYR A 3 8.02 12.46 -10.90
C TYR A 3 7.74 13.26 -9.62
N ARG A 4 7.06 14.39 -9.75
CA ARG A 4 6.56 15.10 -8.57
C ARG A 4 5.43 14.29 -7.95
N VAL A 5 5.51 14.01 -6.66
CA VAL A 5 4.47 13.27 -5.93
C VAL A 5 3.22 14.12 -5.79
N ASP A 6 2.07 13.59 -6.23
CA ASP A 6 0.77 14.25 -6.18
C ASP A 6 0.05 14.01 -4.84
N GLY A 7 0.36 12.91 -4.17
CA GLY A 7 -0.27 12.57 -2.91
C GLY A 7 0.05 11.16 -2.42
N ALA A 8 -0.71 10.72 -1.43
CA ALA A 8 -0.60 9.37 -0.87
C ALA A 8 -1.99 8.78 -0.57
N VAL A 9 -2.10 7.49 -0.73
CA VAL A 9 -3.25 6.69 -0.31
C VAL A 9 -2.78 5.69 0.74
N ILE A 10 -3.44 5.69 1.90
CA ILE A 10 -3.16 4.76 2.99
C ILE A 10 -4.34 3.80 3.10
N THR A 11 -4.10 2.51 2.90
CA THR A 11 -5.14 1.49 3.06
C THR A 11 -5.30 1.11 4.52
N ALA A 12 -6.52 1.20 5.03
CA ALA A 12 -6.89 0.95 6.42
C ALA A 12 -8.24 0.24 6.55
N ALA A 13 -8.69 -0.47 5.52
CA ALA A 13 -10.02 -1.06 5.46
C ALA A 13 -10.12 -2.44 6.13
N GLY A 14 -8.99 -3.13 6.36
CA GLY A 14 -8.95 -4.51 6.81
C GLY A 14 -9.36 -4.72 8.27
N PHE A 15 -9.98 -5.87 8.55
CA PHE A 15 -10.40 -6.29 9.90
C PHE A 15 -9.23 -6.57 10.86
N GLY A 16 -8.06 -6.97 10.35
CA GLY A 16 -6.91 -7.28 11.19
C GLY A 16 -7.07 -8.56 12.03
N SER A 17 -7.63 -9.61 11.47
CA SER A 17 -7.95 -10.87 12.16
C SER A 17 -6.79 -11.49 12.94
N ARG A 18 -5.55 -11.31 12.49
CA ARG A 18 -4.34 -11.80 13.17
C ARG A 18 -4.01 -11.07 14.49
N PHE A 19 -4.66 -9.92 14.75
CA PHE A 19 -4.47 -9.11 15.96
C PHE A 19 -5.63 -9.21 16.96
N VAL A 20 -6.57 -10.12 16.75
CA VAL A 20 -7.65 -10.42 17.71
C VAL A 20 -7.01 -10.88 19.04
N PRO A 21 -7.49 -10.37 20.24
CA PRO A 21 -8.66 -9.51 20.41
C PRO A 21 -8.44 -8.00 20.26
N LEU A 22 -7.20 -7.52 20.10
CA LEU A 22 -6.89 -6.08 20.06
C LEU A 22 -7.60 -5.35 18.92
N SER A 23 -7.73 -6.01 17.75
CA SER A 23 -8.38 -5.43 16.58
C SER A 23 -9.91 -5.37 16.66
N PHE A 24 -10.56 -5.94 17.67
CA PHE A 24 -12.01 -5.82 17.81
C PHE A 24 -12.49 -4.41 18.11
N GLU A 25 -11.71 -3.65 18.86
CA GLU A 25 -12.08 -2.29 19.27
C GLU A 25 -11.22 -1.21 18.63
N THR A 26 -10.02 -1.58 18.15
CA THR A 26 -9.05 -0.64 17.59
C THR A 26 -8.50 -1.17 16.27
N PRO A 27 -8.70 -0.45 15.14
CA PRO A 27 -8.05 -0.78 13.88
C PRO A 27 -6.53 -0.82 14.03
N LYS A 28 -5.86 -1.74 13.30
CA LYS A 28 -4.41 -1.91 13.38
C LYS A 28 -3.61 -0.62 13.24
N GLY A 29 -3.96 0.23 12.26
CA GLY A 29 -3.27 1.49 12.01
C GLY A 29 -3.36 2.49 13.16
N LEU A 30 -4.33 2.33 14.07
CA LEU A 30 -4.51 3.16 15.26
C LEU A 30 -3.81 2.59 16.50
N LEU A 31 -3.17 1.44 16.40
CA LEU A 31 -2.34 0.90 17.47
C LEU A 31 -1.09 1.78 17.64
N GLU A 32 -0.70 1.97 18.92
CA GLU A 32 0.46 2.77 19.25
C GLU A 32 1.73 1.91 19.28
N VAL A 33 2.78 2.45 18.69
CA VAL A 33 4.14 1.92 18.76
C VAL A 33 5.03 3.07 19.25
N PHE A 34 5.74 2.86 20.35
CA PHE A 34 6.53 3.89 21.01
C PHE A 34 5.77 5.19 21.31
N GLY A 35 4.50 5.07 21.69
CA GLY A 35 3.66 6.23 22.06
C GLY A 35 3.09 7.04 20.89
N GLU A 36 3.21 6.57 19.65
CA GLU A 36 2.66 7.21 18.45
C GLU A 36 1.83 6.19 17.66
N ARG A 37 0.63 6.57 17.20
CA ARG A 37 -0.17 5.70 16.33
C ARG A 37 0.50 5.54 14.97
N MET A 38 0.55 4.32 14.45
CA MET A 38 1.25 4.00 13.19
C MET A 38 0.78 4.87 12.03
N ILE A 39 -0.53 5.03 11.85
CA ILE A 39 -1.10 5.85 10.77
C ILE A 39 -0.79 7.34 10.94
N GLU A 40 -0.82 7.87 12.18
CA GLU A 40 -0.49 9.27 12.44
C GLU A 40 0.99 9.55 12.16
N ARG A 41 1.87 8.60 12.47
CA ARG A 41 3.27 8.69 12.12
C ARG A 41 3.49 8.77 10.61
N GLN A 42 2.81 7.91 9.84
CA GLN A 42 2.89 7.94 8.38
C GLN A 42 2.40 9.29 7.82
N ILE A 43 1.27 9.79 8.30
CA ILE A 43 0.72 11.10 7.89
C ILE A 43 1.71 12.23 8.21
N ARG A 44 2.29 12.23 9.40
CA ARG A 44 3.29 13.23 9.81
C ARG A 44 4.52 13.20 8.90
N GLN A 45 5.05 12.00 8.62
CA GLN A 45 6.20 11.84 7.72
C GLN A 45 5.90 12.31 6.29
N LEU A 46 4.69 12.05 5.78
CA LEU A 46 4.25 12.56 4.48
C LEU A 46 4.19 14.10 4.48
N HIS A 47 3.62 14.71 5.53
CA HIS A 47 3.58 16.17 5.67
C HIS A 47 4.99 16.79 5.74
N GLU A 48 5.91 16.17 6.45
CA GLU A 48 7.33 16.60 6.52
C GLU A 48 8.00 16.59 5.13
N ALA A 49 7.59 15.68 4.25
CA ALA A 49 8.02 15.63 2.85
C ALA A 49 7.25 16.57 1.92
N GLY A 50 6.34 17.40 2.45
CA GLY A 50 5.52 18.33 1.68
C GLY A 50 4.33 17.68 0.96
N ILE A 51 3.96 16.45 1.33
CA ILE A 51 2.86 15.70 0.73
C ILE A 51 1.63 15.86 1.63
N THR A 52 0.65 16.67 1.19
CA THR A 52 -0.54 17.03 1.96
C THR A 52 -1.83 16.45 1.42
N ASN A 53 -1.87 16.01 0.16
CA ASN A 53 -3.01 15.32 -0.43
C ASN A 53 -3.00 13.85 -0.01
N ILE A 54 -3.63 13.53 1.11
CA ILE A 54 -3.64 12.19 1.71
C ILE A 54 -5.08 11.70 1.80
N THR A 55 -5.34 10.51 1.27
CA THR A 55 -6.64 9.82 1.38
C THR A 55 -6.45 8.49 2.10
N LEU A 56 -7.30 8.22 3.08
CA LEU A 56 -7.36 6.94 3.78
C LEU A 56 -8.50 6.11 3.19
N ILE A 57 -8.21 4.90 2.73
CA ILE A 57 -9.26 3.95 2.35
C ILE A 57 -9.63 3.15 3.60
N VAL A 58 -10.84 3.38 4.08
CA VAL A 58 -11.34 2.81 5.34
C VAL A 58 -12.48 1.82 5.10
N GLY A 59 -12.72 0.96 6.06
CA GLY A 59 -13.81 -0.03 6.04
C GLY A 59 -14.20 -0.40 7.46
N TYR A 60 -13.54 -1.40 8.03
CA TYR A 60 -13.77 -1.82 9.40
C TYR A 60 -13.50 -0.70 10.40
N LEU A 61 -14.47 -0.43 11.29
CA LEU A 61 -14.41 0.66 12.29
C LEU A 61 -14.03 2.02 11.69
N LYS A 62 -14.57 2.33 10.52
CA LYS A 62 -14.26 3.56 9.76
C LYS A 62 -14.42 4.83 10.60
N GLU A 63 -15.37 4.86 11.53
CA GLU A 63 -15.64 6.00 12.43
C GLU A 63 -14.47 6.31 13.36
N LYS A 64 -13.60 5.33 13.64
CA LYS A 64 -12.39 5.53 14.44
C LYS A 64 -11.33 6.39 13.76
N PHE A 65 -11.41 6.55 12.44
CA PHE A 65 -10.48 7.35 11.65
C PHE A 65 -10.96 8.78 11.41
N GLU A 66 -12.22 9.11 11.72
CA GLU A 66 -12.83 10.42 11.39
C GLU A 66 -12.09 11.59 12.04
N TYR A 67 -11.55 11.43 13.24
CA TYR A 67 -10.78 12.48 13.92
C TYR A 67 -9.54 12.93 13.13
N LEU A 68 -9.02 12.09 12.22
CA LEU A 68 -7.86 12.41 11.39
C LEU A 68 -8.18 13.49 10.35
N ILE A 69 -9.45 13.64 9.97
CA ILE A 69 -9.90 14.70 9.06
C ILE A 69 -9.60 16.07 9.67
N ASP A 70 -10.04 16.29 10.89
CA ASP A 70 -9.84 17.58 11.58
C ASP A 70 -8.39 17.79 12.01
N LYS A 71 -7.72 16.70 12.45
CA LYS A 71 -6.35 16.78 12.98
C LYS A 71 -5.29 16.99 11.91
N TYR A 72 -5.46 16.35 10.73
CA TYR A 72 -4.44 16.30 9.68
C TYR A 72 -4.92 16.72 8.30
N ASN A 73 -6.17 17.12 8.16
CA ASN A 73 -6.77 17.50 6.87
C ASN A 73 -6.66 16.37 5.80
N VAL A 74 -6.84 15.13 6.22
CA VAL A 74 -6.91 13.96 5.34
C VAL A 74 -8.33 13.75 4.83
N LYS A 75 -8.47 12.99 3.75
CA LYS A 75 -9.76 12.55 3.20
C LYS A 75 -10.00 11.09 3.56
N LEU A 76 -11.25 10.72 3.78
CA LEU A 76 -11.65 9.32 3.94
C LEU A 76 -12.38 8.84 2.69
N PHE A 77 -12.03 7.65 2.23
CA PHE A 77 -12.72 6.92 1.17
C PHE A 77 -13.20 5.59 1.74
N TYR A 78 -14.51 5.34 1.70
CA TYR A 78 -15.07 4.12 2.25
C TYR A 78 -15.11 2.99 1.20
N ASN A 79 -14.51 1.84 1.54
CA ASN A 79 -14.61 0.61 0.76
C ASN A 79 -15.74 -0.27 1.33
N PRO A 80 -16.89 -0.41 0.66
CA PRO A 80 -18.00 -1.22 1.18
C PRO A 80 -17.75 -2.73 1.08
N GLU A 81 -16.77 -3.16 0.31
CA GLU A 81 -16.45 -4.58 0.08
C GLU A 81 -15.45 -5.17 1.10
N TYR A 82 -15.04 -4.39 2.10
CA TYR A 82 -14.02 -4.81 3.08
C TYR A 82 -14.36 -6.09 3.83
N THR A 83 -15.64 -6.45 3.95
CA THR A 83 -16.11 -7.64 4.67
C THR A 83 -15.95 -8.94 3.89
N CYS A 84 -15.92 -8.85 2.56
CA CYS A 84 -15.98 -10.03 1.69
C CYS A 84 -14.82 -10.11 0.68
N LYS A 85 -14.06 -9.03 0.51
CA LYS A 85 -12.94 -8.98 -0.44
C LYS A 85 -11.68 -8.41 0.22
N SER A 86 -10.52 -8.76 -0.34
CA SER A 86 -9.21 -8.36 0.16
C SER A 86 -8.67 -7.11 -0.54
N THR A 87 -7.35 -6.88 -0.49
CA THR A 87 -6.72 -5.60 -0.89
C THR A 87 -6.79 -5.32 -2.38
N LEU A 88 -6.93 -6.33 -3.24
CA LEU A 88 -7.20 -6.12 -4.67
C LEU A 88 -8.45 -5.25 -4.86
N ALA A 89 -9.54 -5.61 -4.17
CA ALA A 89 -10.78 -4.84 -4.21
C ALA A 89 -10.62 -3.45 -3.57
N THR A 90 -9.88 -3.34 -2.48
CA THR A 90 -9.61 -2.06 -1.83
C THR A 90 -8.94 -1.08 -2.79
N VAL A 91 -7.90 -1.51 -3.49
CA VAL A 91 -7.19 -0.68 -4.46
C VAL A 91 -8.05 -0.41 -5.71
N TYR A 92 -8.84 -1.40 -6.16
CA TYR A 92 -9.78 -1.20 -7.25
C TYR A 92 -10.86 -0.15 -6.92
N GLN A 93 -11.45 -0.20 -5.75
CA GLN A 93 -12.44 0.79 -5.32
C GLN A 93 -11.85 2.21 -5.31
N GLY A 94 -10.60 2.33 -4.88
CA GLY A 94 -9.86 3.59 -4.85
C GLY A 94 -9.10 3.95 -6.13
N ARG A 95 -9.31 3.27 -7.27
CA ARG A 95 -8.52 3.43 -8.50
C ARG A 95 -8.43 4.86 -9.01
N GLU A 96 -9.49 5.64 -8.86
CA GLU A 96 -9.53 7.05 -9.27
C GLU A 96 -8.57 7.94 -8.47
N LEU A 97 -8.15 7.48 -7.28
CA LEU A 97 -7.15 8.16 -6.47
C LEU A 97 -5.74 8.03 -7.05
N PHE A 98 -5.51 7.03 -7.91
CA PHE A 98 -4.20 6.68 -8.43
C PHE A 98 -4.04 6.94 -9.93
N TYR A 99 -5.04 6.59 -10.73
CA TYR A 99 -4.93 6.58 -12.19
C TYR A 99 -4.52 7.95 -12.75
N GLY A 100 -3.45 7.95 -13.52
CA GLY A 100 -2.89 9.17 -14.11
C GLY A 100 -2.20 10.11 -13.13
N LYS A 101 -1.84 9.62 -11.93
CA LYS A 101 -1.21 10.40 -10.85
C LYS A 101 0.03 9.70 -10.29
N ASN A 102 0.89 10.49 -9.66
CA ASN A 102 2.10 10.04 -8.98
C ASN A 102 1.79 9.89 -7.48
N MET A 103 1.51 8.68 -7.02
CA MET A 103 0.95 8.44 -5.68
C MET A 103 1.77 7.43 -4.89
N TYR A 104 1.98 7.71 -3.61
CA TYR A 104 2.36 6.67 -2.67
C TYR A 104 1.15 5.78 -2.34
N LEU A 105 1.41 4.50 -2.18
CA LEU A 105 0.46 3.51 -1.66
C LEU A 105 1.05 2.91 -0.38
N LEU A 106 0.38 3.14 0.74
CA LEU A 106 0.80 2.69 2.05
C LEU A 106 -0.22 1.76 2.67
N VAL A 107 0.25 0.95 3.61
CA VAL A 107 -0.59 0.17 4.53
C VAL A 107 -0.50 0.80 5.92
N SER A 108 -1.63 1.01 6.57
CA SER A 108 -1.74 1.76 7.82
C SER A 108 -1.02 1.14 9.02
N ASP A 109 -0.73 -0.16 8.97
CA ASP A 109 -0.09 -0.93 10.05
C ASP A 109 1.43 -1.12 9.89
N ASN A 110 2.06 -0.29 9.06
CA ASN A 110 3.52 -0.24 8.97
C ASN A 110 4.10 0.84 9.88
N TRP A 111 5.05 0.45 10.73
CA TRP A 111 5.89 1.38 11.46
C TRP A 111 7.12 1.75 10.64
N ILE A 112 7.20 2.98 10.18
CA ILE A 112 8.32 3.50 9.39
C ILE A 112 9.26 4.26 10.33
N ARG A 113 10.44 3.70 10.58
CA ARG A 113 11.39 4.27 11.53
C ARG A 113 11.89 5.63 11.09
N ASN A 114 12.44 5.72 9.89
CA ASN A 114 12.97 6.94 9.29
C ASN A 114 12.08 7.36 8.12
N ASN A 115 11.88 8.66 7.96
CA ASN A 115 11.09 9.17 6.85
C ASN A 115 11.74 8.79 5.51
N MET A 116 11.00 8.07 4.69
CA MET A 116 11.43 7.60 3.37
C MET A 116 10.70 8.30 2.23
N PHE A 117 9.87 9.27 2.54
CA PHE A 117 9.06 9.98 1.55
C PHE A 117 9.79 11.20 1.02
N HIS A 118 9.59 11.50 -0.26
CA HIS A 118 10.20 12.62 -0.97
C HIS A 118 9.16 13.38 -1.80
N THR A 119 9.43 14.64 -2.05
CA THR A 119 8.61 15.47 -2.95
C THR A 119 8.68 14.99 -4.40
N TYR A 120 9.81 14.38 -4.79
CA TYR A 120 10.07 13.82 -6.11
C TYR A 120 10.60 12.40 -6.02
N GLU A 121 10.17 11.54 -6.93
CA GLU A 121 10.63 10.17 -7.09
C GLU A 121 11.15 9.90 -8.49
N CYS A 122 12.03 8.89 -8.64
CA CYS A 122 12.68 8.60 -9.92
C CYS A 122 12.00 7.51 -10.75
N GLY A 123 11.00 6.83 -10.20
CA GLY A 123 10.29 5.74 -10.85
C GLY A 123 9.43 4.99 -9.84
N SER A 124 8.63 4.06 -10.32
CA SER A 124 7.78 3.25 -9.43
C SER A 124 8.58 2.19 -8.72
N TRP A 125 8.35 2.05 -7.43
CA TRP A 125 9.06 1.11 -6.57
C TRP A 125 8.19 0.55 -5.46
N TYR A 126 8.59 -0.62 -4.95
CA TYR A 126 8.05 -1.23 -3.74
C TYR A 126 9.18 -1.43 -2.73
N SER A 127 9.00 -0.98 -1.51
CA SER A 127 10.01 -1.18 -0.46
C SER A 127 10.16 -2.67 -0.13
N SER A 128 11.37 -3.07 0.20
CA SER A 128 11.69 -4.47 0.51
C SER A 128 12.59 -4.58 1.72
N VAL A 129 12.50 -5.74 2.38
CA VAL A 129 13.33 -6.12 3.53
C VAL A 129 13.93 -7.48 3.27
N TYR A 130 15.22 -7.64 3.58
CA TYR A 130 15.88 -8.95 3.50
C TYR A 130 15.48 -9.82 4.69
N MET A 131 15.05 -11.04 4.40
CA MET A 131 14.67 -12.05 5.38
C MET A 131 15.67 -13.22 5.33
N GLU A 132 16.33 -13.49 6.46
CA GLU A 132 17.19 -14.67 6.62
C GLU A 132 16.33 -15.89 6.93
N GLY A 133 16.74 -17.06 6.40
CA GLY A 133 16.05 -18.33 6.59
C GLY A 133 14.80 -18.48 5.73
N ASP A 134 13.97 -19.43 6.10
CA ASP A 134 12.71 -19.72 5.40
C ASP A 134 11.67 -18.65 5.71
N THR A 135 10.95 -18.22 4.67
CA THR A 135 9.87 -17.26 4.79
C THR A 135 8.68 -17.64 3.92
N SER A 136 7.47 -17.32 4.40
CA SER A 136 6.23 -17.41 3.63
C SER A 136 5.84 -16.09 2.95
N GLU A 137 6.66 -15.06 3.13
CA GLU A 137 6.41 -13.73 2.55
C GLU A 137 6.60 -13.70 1.03
N TRP A 138 6.23 -12.59 0.43
CA TRP A 138 6.37 -12.37 -1.01
C TRP A 138 7.80 -12.01 -1.35
N CYS A 139 8.53 -12.95 -1.94
CA CYS A 139 9.95 -12.80 -2.28
C CYS A 139 10.11 -12.19 -3.66
N VAL A 140 11.11 -11.32 -3.80
CA VAL A 140 11.41 -10.64 -5.05
C VAL A 140 12.86 -10.84 -5.48
N THR A 141 13.07 -10.91 -6.78
CA THR A 141 14.39 -10.77 -7.39
C THR A 141 14.39 -9.57 -8.33
N ALA A 142 15.51 -8.86 -8.38
CA ALA A 142 15.70 -7.74 -9.29
C ALA A 142 16.84 -8.02 -10.27
N ASN A 143 16.76 -7.45 -11.45
CA ASN A 143 17.83 -7.47 -12.42
C ASN A 143 18.96 -6.50 -12.03
N LYS A 144 20.04 -6.47 -12.82
CA LYS A 144 21.21 -5.58 -12.58
C LYS A 144 20.87 -4.07 -12.56
N LYS A 145 19.73 -3.66 -13.08
CA LYS A 145 19.24 -2.28 -13.08
C LYS A 145 18.31 -1.98 -11.91
N GLY A 146 18.07 -2.96 -11.01
CA GLY A 146 17.15 -2.82 -9.88
C GLY A 146 15.67 -3.09 -10.21
N LYS A 147 15.33 -3.35 -11.49
CA LYS A 147 13.96 -3.67 -11.88
C LYS A 147 13.58 -5.06 -11.36
N ILE A 148 12.42 -5.17 -10.72
CA ILE A 148 11.87 -6.45 -10.27
C ILE A 148 11.62 -7.34 -11.48
N SER A 149 12.24 -8.52 -11.47
CA SER A 149 12.18 -9.50 -12.56
C SER A 149 11.32 -10.71 -12.22
N SER A 150 11.16 -11.04 -10.94
CA SER A 150 10.25 -12.10 -10.50
C SER A 150 9.72 -11.86 -9.09
N ILE A 151 8.54 -12.40 -8.84
CA ILE A 151 7.88 -12.42 -7.53
C ILE A 151 7.43 -13.83 -7.26
N THR A 152 7.74 -14.36 -6.07
CA THR A 152 7.31 -15.69 -5.62
C THR A 152 6.78 -15.63 -4.21
N ILE A 153 5.77 -16.43 -3.90
CA ILE A 153 5.24 -16.54 -2.53
C ILE A 153 6.04 -17.63 -1.81
N GLY A 154 6.73 -17.21 -0.74
CA GLY A 154 7.67 -18.08 -0.02
C GLY A 154 9.05 -18.15 -0.65
N GLY A 155 10.05 -18.38 0.19
CA GLY A 155 11.45 -18.47 -0.22
C GLY A 155 12.39 -18.70 0.95
N HIS A 156 13.67 -18.56 0.67
CA HIS A 156 14.77 -18.73 1.64
C HIS A 156 15.82 -17.65 1.38
N ASP A 157 16.32 -16.98 2.42
CA ASP A 157 17.33 -15.93 2.33
C ASP A 157 17.03 -14.92 1.20
N SER A 158 15.88 -14.25 1.28
CA SER A 158 15.34 -13.48 0.17
C SER A 158 14.93 -12.06 0.55
N TRP A 159 14.97 -11.16 -0.42
CA TRP A 159 14.29 -9.88 -0.32
C TRP A 159 12.78 -10.10 -0.41
N THR A 160 12.03 -9.46 0.48
CA THR A 160 10.57 -9.59 0.55
C THR A 160 9.90 -8.23 0.38
N LEU A 161 8.72 -8.21 -0.24
CA LEU A 161 7.90 -6.98 -0.31
C LEU A 161 7.43 -6.61 1.09
N TYR A 162 7.72 -5.39 1.51
CA TYR A 162 7.35 -4.91 2.83
C TYR A 162 7.24 -3.38 2.87
N GLY A 163 6.08 -2.89 3.24
CA GLY A 163 5.88 -1.47 3.48
C GLY A 163 5.33 -0.69 2.29
N PRO A 164 5.71 0.59 2.16
CA PRO A 164 5.19 1.48 1.14
C PRO A 164 5.62 1.12 -0.28
N ALA A 165 4.80 1.56 -1.24
CA ALA A 165 5.14 1.60 -2.65
C ALA A 165 4.92 3.00 -3.21
N PHE A 166 5.64 3.35 -4.27
CA PHE A 166 5.39 4.54 -5.08
C PHE A 166 4.98 4.11 -6.49
N LEU A 167 3.88 4.66 -6.95
CA LEU A 167 3.29 4.39 -8.26
C LEU A 167 3.32 5.68 -9.08
N SER A 168 4.19 5.73 -10.09
CA SER A 168 4.24 6.87 -11.02
C SER A 168 2.99 6.90 -11.90
N LYS A 169 2.68 8.06 -12.45
CA LYS A 169 1.60 8.25 -13.41
C LYS A 169 1.63 7.19 -14.53
N ASP A 170 2.79 7.02 -15.18
CA ASP A 170 2.93 6.08 -16.29
C ASP A 170 2.72 4.63 -15.86
N PHE A 171 3.19 4.27 -14.67
CA PHE A 171 2.94 2.96 -14.07
C PHE A 171 1.43 2.74 -13.83
N THR A 172 0.74 3.73 -13.26
CA THR A 172 -0.68 3.60 -12.94
C THR A 172 -1.55 3.43 -14.20
N GLU A 173 -1.19 4.10 -15.29
CA GLU A 173 -1.88 4.00 -16.57
C GLU A 173 -1.76 2.59 -17.19
N THR A 174 -0.67 1.87 -16.92
CA THR A 174 -0.49 0.47 -17.34
C THR A 174 -1.09 -0.51 -16.35
N PHE A 175 -0.88 -0.27 -15.06
CA PHE A 175 -1.24 -1.20 -13.98
C PHE A 175 -2.74 -1.29 -13.73
N PHE A 176 -3.46 -0.17 -13.67
CA PHE A 176 -4.88 -0.19 -13.28
C PHE A 176 -5.80 -0.90 -14.27
N PRO A 177 -5.61 -0.86 -15.59
CA PRO A 177 -6.36 -1.72 -16.51
C PRO A 177 -6.16 -3.22 -16.25
N LEU A 178 -4.94 -3.63 -15.88
CA LEU A 178 -4.64 -5.02 -15.51
C LEU A 178 -5.32 -5.41 -14.19
N LEU A 179 -5.25 -4.51 -13.20
CA LEU A 179 -5.92 -4.69 -11.91
C LEU A 179 -7.43 -4.80 -12.07
N GLU A 180 -8.06 -3.97 -12.90
CA GLU A 180 -9.49 -4.01 -13.20
C GLU A 180 -9.88 -5.33 -13.86
N SER A 181 -9.10 -5.81 -14.82
CA SER A 181 -9.31 -7.12 -15.45
C SER A 181 -9.26 -8.25 -14.42
N ASP A 182 -8.29 -8.24 -13.51
CA ASP A 182 -8.17 -9.23 -12.44
C ASP A 182 -9.30 -9.11 -11.42
N TYR A 183 -9.73 -7.89 -11.08
CA TYR A 183 -10.84 -7.68 -10.15
C TYR A 183 -12.15 -8.29 -10.65
N HIS A 184 -12.44 -8.22 -11.95
CA HIS A 184 -13.64 -8.79 -12.56
C HIS A 184 -13.54 -10.28 -12.85
N ARG A 185 -12.36 -10.88 -12.71
CA ARG A 185 -12.18 -12.32 -12.91
C ARG A 185 -12.70 -13.09 -11.69
N PRO A 186 -13.58 -14.11 -11.91
CA PRO A 186 -14.07 -14.94 -10.79
C PRO A 186 -12.94 -15.58 -9.99
N GLY A 187 -13.12 -15.68 -8.67
CA GLY A 187 -12.16 -16.33 -7.78
C GLY A 187 -11.04 -15.42 -7.28
N THR A 188 -11.10 -14.11 -7.54
CA THR A 188 -10.09 -13.14 -7.08
C THR A 188 -10.49 -12.34 -5.84
N GLU A 189 -11.60 -12.68 -5.19
CA GLU A 189 -12.16 -11.95 -4.05
C GLU A 189 -11.16 -11.85 -2.88
N GLN A 190 -10.35 -12.87 -2.66
CA GLN A 190 -9.33 -12.91 -1.60
C GLN A 190 -7.93 -12.55 -2.09
N CYS A 191 -7.78 -12.10 -3.33
CA CYS A 191 -6.49 -11.68 -3.86
C CYS A 191 -6.06 -10.33 -3.28
N TYR A 192 -4.73 -10.18 -3.13
CA TYR A 192 -4.09 -8.91 -2.83
C TYR A 192 -3.79 -8.14 -4.12
N TRP A 193 -3.61 -6.84 -4.02
CA TRP A 193 -3.24 -6.04 -5.19
C TRP A 193 -1.86 -6.45 -5.75
N GLU A 194 -0.99 -7.00 -4.91
CA GLU A 194 0.31 -7.55 -5.30
C GLU A 194 0.21 -8.78 -6.20
N HIS A 195 -0.93 -9.50 -6.20
CA HIS A 195 -1.16 -10.58 -7.16
C HIS A 195 -1.15 -10.07 -8.61
N VAL A 196 -1.54 -8.82 -8.85
CA VAL A 196 -1.44 -8.20 -10.17
C VAL A 196 0.02 -8.00 -10.57
N LEU A 197 0.88 -7.60 -9.62
CA LEU A 197 2.33 -7.54 -9.87
C LEU A 197 2.89 -8.91 -10.23
N LEU A 198 2.53 -9.93 -9.46
CA LEU A 198 2.97 -11.31 -9.70
C LEU A 198 2.53 -11.83 -11.08
N ASN A 199 1.30 -11.52 -11.48
CA ASN A 199 0.74 -11.99 -12.75
C ASN A 199 1.33 -11.28 -13.98
N TYR A 200 1.77 -10.01 -13.82
CA TYR A 200 2.11 -9.14 -14.95
C TYR A 200 3.44 -8.41 -14.79
N ILE A 201 4.36 -8.91 -13.94
CA ILE A 201 5.63 -8.22 -13.65
C ILE A 201 6.49 -7.99 -14.89
N ASP A 202 6.38 -8.85 -15.89
CA ASP A 202 7.06 -8.73 -17.17
C ASP A 202 6.60 -7.52 -18.01
N LYS A 203 5.39 -7.04 -17.76
CA LYS A 203 4.76 -5.89 -18.42
C LYS A 203 4.89 -4.57 -17.66
N LEU A 204 5.44 -4.62 -16.44
CA LEU A 204 5.50 -3.48 -15.53
C LEU A 204 6.95 -3.04 -15.30
N ASP A 205 7.18 -1.73 -15.28
CA ASP A 205 8.43 -1.13 -14.86
C ASP A 205 8.35 -0.77 -13.37
N PHE A 206 8.82 -1.72 -12.55
CA PHE A 206 8.72 -1.66 -11.10
C PHE A 206 10.05 -2.04 -10.45
N TYR A 207 10.48 -1.25 -9.46
CA TYR A 207 11.82 -1.34 -8.86
C TYR A 207 11.76 -1.57 -7.35
#